data_638801652dd7126dc63b79385209081d
#
_entry.id   638801652dd7126dc63b79385209081d
#
_cell.length_a   1.000
_cell.length_b   1.000
_cell.length_c   1.000
_cell.angle_alpha   90.00
_cell.angle_beta   90.00
_cell.angle_gamma   90.00
#
_symmetry.space_group_name_H-M   'P 1'
#
loop_
_entity.id
_entity.type
_entity.pdbx_description
1 polymer ?
#
loop_
_entity_poly.entity_id
_entity_poly.type
_entity_poly.pdbx_seq_one_letter_code
_entity_poly.pdbx_strand_id
1 'polypeptide(L)'
;ELKLDESLYVNGVYEVSLDGQEYVMTETTTFDDYGMIYLVKLDESGVTLVSTQDGHLREVPADPTEGFEIESKVDVLGTYGGIRTYFIQDDKLTANDTIYEFAGDPSGELPELTVKESVNCRLEGGNTTLKAGDVIIPQAYSPDDGTFYFELPDGTAGNLLVDLSPDGSEGQMTYSGTIGGVDENELFE
;
A
#
# COMPACT_ATOMS: atom_id res chain seq x y z
N GLU A 1 2.89 -17.33 25.79
CA GLU A 1 4.14 -16.97 25.12
C GLU A 1 3.88 -16.96 23.61
N LEU A 2 3.97 -15.78 22.97
CA LEU A 2 3.90 -15.65 21.53
C LEU A 2 5.29 -15.95 20.97
N LYS A 3 5.42 -16.93 20.08
CA LYS A 3 6.67 -17.23 19.38
C LYS A 3 6.54 -16.72 17.94
N LEU A 4 7.43 -15.82 17.55
CA LEU A 4 7.63 -15.44 16.17
C LEU A 4 8.55 -16.44 15.48
N ASP A 5 8.48 -16.53 14.15
CA ASP A 5 9.38 -17.35 13.35
C ASP A 5 10.84 -16.88 13.55
N GLU A 6 11.78 -17.82 13.66
CA GLU A 6 13.20 -17.52 13.86
C GLU A 6 13.86 -16.82 12.66
N SER A 7 13.19 -16.80 11.50
CA SER A 7 13.63 -16.08 10.30
C SER A 7 13.27 -14.60 10.28
N LEU A 8 12.54 -14.10 11.29
CA LEU A 8 12.09 -12.74 11.38
C LEU A 8 13.03 -11.87 12.20
N TYR A 9 13.32 -10.67 11.73
CA TYR A 9 14.00 -9.62 12.47
C TYR A 9 12.97 -8.68 13.08
N VAL A 10 13.09 -8.38 14.37
CA VAL A 10 12.22 -7.40 15.04
C VAL A 10 12.79 -6.00 14.82
N ASN A 11 12.06 -5.15 14.11
CA ASN A 11 12.43 -3.77 13.84
C ASN A 11 11.95 -2.81 14.92
N GLY A 12 10.79 -3.10 15.53
CA GLY A 12 10.23 -2.25 16.58
C GLY A 12 9.23 -2.98 17.45
N VAL A 13 9.09 -2.49 18.69
CA VAL A 13 8.06 -2.92 19.63
C VAL A 13 7.50 -1.65 20.27
N TYR A 14 6.19 -1.45 20.18
CA TYR A 14 5.50 -0.24 20.59
C TYR A 14 4.36 -0.59 21.55
N GLU A 15 4.30 0.11 22.67
CA GLU A 15 3.15 0.04 23.58
C GLU A 15 2.08 1.02 23.11
N VAL A 16 0.84 0.54 22.99
CA VAL A 16 -0.30 1.33 22.53
C VAL A 16 -1.43 1.20 23.53
N SER A 17 -1.86 2.32 24.10
CA SER A 17 -3.00 2.38 25.01
C SER A 17 -4.15 3.11 24.33
N LEU A 18 -5.27 2.43 24.12
CA LEU A 18 -6.46 2.98 23.46
C LEU A 18 -7.72 2.61 24.24
N ASP A 19 -8.50 3.62 24.64
CA ASP A 19 -9.76 3.46 25.39
C ASP A 19 -9.65 2.59 26.65
N GLY A 20 -8.49 2.63 27.31
CA GLY A 20 -8.18 1.84 28.50
C GLY A 20 -7.82 0.39 28.25
N GLN A 21 -7.69 0.01 26.99
CA GLN A 21 -7.14 -1.28 26.56
C GLN A 21 -5.67 -1.13 26.17
N GLU A 22 -4.83 -2.07 26.63
CA GLU A 22 -3.41 -2.10 26.32
C GLU A 22 -3.13 -3.08 25.19
N TYR A 23 -2.29 -2.62 24.25
CA TYR A 23 -1.77 -3.42 23.12
C TYR A 23 -0.26 -3.29 23.04
N VAL A 24 0.34 -4.29 22.40
CA VAL A 24 1.72 -4.22 21.90
C VAL A 24 1.67 -4.40 20.40
N MET A 25 2.22 -3.45 19.68
CA MET A 25 2.44 -3.53 18.25
C MET A 25 3.90 -3.89 18.00
N THR A 26 4.14 -4.95 17.22
CA THR A 26 5.48 -5.41 16.90
C THR A 26 5.66 -5.42 15.39
N GLU A 27 6.66 -4.71 14.91
CA GLU A 27 7.08 -4.74 13.52
C GLU A 27 8.23 -5.74 13.35
N THR A 28 8.10 -6.59 12.34
CA THR A 28 9.14 -7.54 11.94
C THR A 28 9.42 -7.45 10.46
N THR A 29 10.62 -7.84 10.04
CA THR A 29 10.94 -8.03 8.62
C THR A 29 11.58 -9.39 8.38
N THR A 30 11.44 -9.88 7.15
CA THR A 30 12.21 -11.00 6.62
C THR A 30 13.54 -10.49 6.03
N PHE A 31 14.41 -11.43 5.63
CA PHE A 31 15.66 -11.11 4.94
C PHE A 31 15.43 -10.34 3.61
N ASP A 32 14.30 -10.57 2.95
CA ASP A 32 13.91 -9.92 1.67
C ASP A 32 13.12 -8.63 1.89
N ASP A 33 13.25 -8.02 3.09
CA ASP A 33 12.58 -6.76 3.48
C ASP A 33 11.04 -6.80 3.41
N TYR A 34 10.45 -7.99 3.57
CA TYR A 34 9.02 -8.13 3.69
C TYR A 34 8.59 -7.83 5.13
N GLY A 35 7.86 -6.73 5.30
CA GLY A 35 7.38 -6.25 6.59
C GLY A 35 6.09 -6.91 7.04
N MET A 36 5.99 -7.19 8.35
CA MET A 36 4.78 -7.67 9.00
C MET A 36 4.59 -6.99 10.34
N ILE A 37 3.40 -6.50 10.57
CA ILE A 37 2.99 -5.87 11.83
C ILE A 37 2.05 -6.81 12.56
N TYR A 38 2.35 -7.08 13.83
CA TYR A 38 1.54 -7.88 14.74
C TYR A 38 0.93 -6.96 15.80
N LEU A 39 -0.39 -7.00 15.95
CA LEU A 39 -1.10 -6.35 17.06
C LEU A 39 -1.45 -7.40 18.10
N VAL A 40 -0.96 -7.20 19.30
CA VAL A 40 -1.15 -8.11 20.43
C VAL A 40 -1.90 -7.37 21.54
N LYS A 41 -3.02 -7.91 21.99
CA LYS A 41 -3.79 -7.40 23.09
C LYS A 41 -3.27 -7.95 24.42
N LEU A 42 -3.18 -7.07 25.41
CA LEU A 42 -2.83 -7.41 26.79
C LEU A 42 -4.06 -7.24 27.67
N ASP A 43 -4.46 -8.28 28.38
CA ASP A 43 -5.55 -8.24 29.34
C ASP A 43 -5.27 -9.19 30.53
N GLU A 44 -6.23 -9.28 31.47
CA GLU A 44 -6.12 -10.14 32.66
C GLU A 44 -5.97 -11.64 32.30
N SER A 45 -6.43 -12.05 31.11
CA SER A 45 -6.32 -13.43 30.61
C SER A 45 -4.93 -13.73 30.02
N GLY A 46 -4.15 -12.69 29.71
CA GLY A 46 -2.79 -12.78 29.18
C GLY A 46 -2.54 -12.01 27.91
N VAL A 47 -1.84 -12.65 26.97
CA VAL A 47 -1.32 -12.06 25.72
C VAL A 47 -1.99 -12.76 24.55
N THR A 48 -2.71 -11.99 23.71
CA THR A 48 -3.45 -12.54 22.55
C THR A 48 -3.08 -11.80 21.28
N LEU A 49 -2.63 -12.50 20.24
CA LEU A 49 -2.50 -11.96 18.90
C LEU A 49 -3.90 -11.69 18.34
N VAL A 50 -4.20 -10.44 18.01
CA VAL A 50 -5.54 -10.03 17.56
C VAL A 50 -5.58 -9.59 16.11
N SER A 51 -4.46 -9.11 15.55
CA SER A 51 -4.38 -8.70 14.16
C SER A 51 -2.97 -8.84 13.62
N THR A 52 -2.87 -9.06 12.31
CA THR A 52 -1.63 -8.93 11.53
C THR A 52 -1.90 -8.05 10.32
N GLN A 53 -0.88 -7.29 9.91
CA GLN A 53 -0.93 -6.45 8.72
C GLN A 53 0.42 -6.50 8.01
N ASP A 54 0.39 -6.72 6.69
CA ASP A 54 1.57 -6.65 5.84
C ASP A 54 2.04 -5.21 5.69
N GLY A 55 3.34 -4.98 5.75
CA GLY A 55 3.96 -3.69 5.55
C GLY A 55 4.86 -3.25 6.70
N HIS A 56 5.30 -2.01 6.59
CA HIS A 56 6.19 -1.33 7.54
C HIS A 56 5.48 -0.14 8.19
N LEU A 57 5.68 0.06 9.49
CA LEU A 57 5.26 1.26 10.18
C LEU A 57 6.14 2.44 9.74
N ARG A 58 5.53 3.48 9.19
CA ARG A 58 6.24 4.72 8.87
C ARG A 58 6.45 5.57 10.12
N GLU A 59 5.40 5.72 10.89
CA GLU A 59 5.40 6.49 12.13
C GLU A 59 4.41 5.89 13.12
N VAL A 60 4.78 5.88 14.39
CA VAL A 60 3.87 5.58 15.50
C VAL A 60 3.42 6.91 16.08
N PRO A 61 2.13 7.25 15.95
CA PRO A 61 1.64 8.53 16.44
C PRO A 61 1.72 8.61 17.97
N ALA A 62 1.92 9.82 18.48
CA ALA A 62 1.89 10.07 19.93
C ALA A 62 0.50 9.83 20.53
N ASP A 63 -0.55 10.05 19.74
CA ASP A 63 -1.95 9.72 20.05
C ASP A 63 -2.43 8.61 19.10
N PRO A 64 -2.69 7.39 19.59
CA PRO A 64 -3.11 6.27 18.74
C PRO A 64 -4.48 6.49 18.07
N THR A 65 -5.24 7.51 18.47
CA THR A 65 -6.49 7.88 17.79
C THR A 65 -6.27 8.59 16.46
N GLU A 66 -5.04 9.06 16.17
CA GLU A 66 -4.67 9.64 14.87
C GLU A 66 -4.43 8.58 13.80
N GLY A 67 -4.31 7.30 14.20
CA GLY A 67 -4.08 6.17 13.32
C GLY A 67 -2.59 5.93 13.04
N PHE A 68 -2.30 4.77 12.45
CA PHE A 68 -0.94 4.29 12.16
C PHE A 68 -0.74 4.28 10.65
N GLU A 69 0.25 5.01 10.16
CA GLU A 69 0.62 4.93 8.75
C GLU A 69 1.45 3.65 8.50
N ILE A 70 0.92 2.81 7.63
CA ILE A 70 1.56 1.57 7.21
C ILE A 70 1.84 1.65 5.72
N GLU A 71 3.11 1.44 5.36
CA GLU A 71 3.57 1.35 3.99
C GLU A 71 3.66 -0.11 3.58
N SER A 72 2.90 -0.47 2.56
CA SER A 72 2.89 -1.81 1.97
C SER A 72 3.37 -1.75 0.52
N LYS A 73 3.95 -2.85 0.04
CA LYS A 73 4.33 -2.97 -1.37
C LYS A 73 3.08 -3.04 -2.25
N VAL A 74 3.01 -2.17 -3.26
CA VAL A 74 1.94 -2.14 -4.27
C VAL A 74 2.57 -2.33 -5.65
N ASP A 75 2.24 -3.44 -6.30
CA ASP A 75 2.70 -3.76 -7.65
C ASP A 75 1.56 -3.44 -8.64
N VAL A 76 1.64 -2.29 -9.28
CA VAL A 76 0.69 -1.81 -10.32
C VAL A 76 1.39 -0.76 -11.18
N LEU A 77 1.53 -0.98 -12.49
CA LEU A 77 2.29 -0.11 -13.41
C LEU A 77 3.72 0.19 -12.91
N GLY A 78 4.30 -0.73 -12.16
CA GLY A 78 5.56 -0.60 -11.44
C GLY A 78 5.42 -1.08 -10.00
N THR A 79 6.43 -0.81 -9.18
CA THR A 79 6.44 -1.16 -7.75
C THR A 79 6.56 0.10 -6.91
N TYR A 80 5.62 0.30 -5.99
CA TYR A 80 5.54 1.47 -5.12
C TYR A 80 5.44 1.06 -3.66
N GLY A 81 5.88 1.94 -2.76
CA GLY A 81 5.43 1.94 -1.38
C GLY A 81 4.04 2.58 -1.33
N GLY A 82 3.03 1.83 -1.00
CA GLY A 82 1.66 2.33 -0.83
C GLY A 82 1.35 2.57 0.64
N ILE A 83 1.00 3.79 0.99
CA ILE A 83 0.70 4.21 2.36
C ILE A 83 -0.80 4.18 2.59
N ARG A 84 -1.20 3.63 3.73
CA ARG A 84 -2.57 3.73 4.26
C ARG A 84 -2.55 4.00 5.75
N THR A 85 -3.56 4.72 6.23
CA THR A 85 -3.78 4.92 7.66
C THR A 85 -4.67 3.82 8.20
N TYR A 86 -4.23 3.17 9.29
CA TYR A 86 -4.94 2.11 9.98
C TYR A 86 -5.32 2.55 11.39
N PHE A 87 -6.48 2.12 11.84
CA PHE A 87 -6.97 2.33 13.20
C PHE A 87 -7.19 0.99 13.90
N ILE A 88 -7.05 0.96 15.21
CA ILE A 88 -7.45 -0.20 16.01
C ILE A 88 -8.96 -0.11 16.23
N GLN A 89 -9.72 -0.98 15.57
CA GLN A 89 -11.18 -1.10 15.69
C GLN A 89 -11.54 -2.56 15.96
N ASP A 90 -12.33 -2.81 16.99
CA ASP A 90 -12.73 -4.17 17.40
C ASP A 90 -11.54 -5.14 17.53
N ASP A 91 -10.48 -4.69 18.18
CA ASP A 91 -9.20 -5.41 18.36
C ASP A 91 -8.47 -5.73 17.03
N LYS A 92 -8.69 -4.98 15.95
CA LYS A 92 -8.04 -5.21 14.65
C LYS A 92 -7.47 -3.93 14.08
N LEU A 93 -6.38 -4.07 13.32
CA LEU A 93 -5.91 -3.02 12.42
C LEU A 93 -6.85 -2.95 11.20
N THR A 94 -7.56 -1.84 11.08
CA THR A 94 -8.54 -1.60 10.01
C THR A 94 -8.16 -0.34 9.27
N ALA A 95 -7.99 -0.43 7.95
CA ALA A 95 -7.67 0.72 7.13
C ALA A 95 -8.81 1.74 7.10
N ASN A 96 -8.46 3.02 7.08
CA ASN A 96 -9.41 4.12 7.01
C ASN A 96 -10.19 4.15 5.68
N ASP A 97 -9.50 3.80 4.61
CA ASP A 97 -10.03 3.76 3.24
C ASP A 97 -9.39 2.61 2.45
N THR A 98 -9.70 2.53 1.17
CA THR A 98 -9.20 1.49 0.25
C THR A 98 -8.07 1.97 -0.65
N ILE A 99 -7.71 3.26 -0.58
CA ILE A 99 -6.73 3.88 -1.46
C ILE A 99 -5.34 3.79 -0.84
N TYR A 100 -4.38 3.30 -1.60
CA TYR A 100 -2.96 3.41 -1.29
C TYR A 100 -2.42 4.69 -1.92
N GLU A 101 -1.98 5.62 -1.10
CA GLU A 101 -1.20 6.78 -1.56
C GLU A 101 0.25 6.37 -1.78
N PHE A 102 0.85 6.70 -2.92
CA PHE A 102 2.20 6.28 -3.21
C PHE A 102 3.23 7.13 -2.47
N ALA A 103 4.16 6.45 -1.83
CA ALA A 103 5.33 7.08 -1.23
C ALA A 103 6.31 7.51 -2.33
N GLY A 104 6.74 8.76 -2.29
CA GLY A 104 7.89 9.20 -3.07
C GLY A 104 9.21 8.60 -2.56
N ASP A 105 10.27 8.81 -3.29
CA ASP A 105 11.62 8.51 -2.86
C ASP A 105 11.99 9.33 -1.57
N PRO A 106 13.19 9.19 -1.00
CA PRO A 106 13.60 9.96 0.18
C PRO A 106 13.60 11.50 -0.01
N SER A 107 13.53 12.00 -1.26
CA SER A 107 13.30 13.43 -1.56
C SER A 107 11.82 13.79 -1.65
N GLY A 108 10.93 12.80 -1.63
CA GLY A 108 9.49 12.94 -1.81
C GLY A 108 9.05 12.94 -3.27
N GLU A 109 9.96 12.64 -4.21
CA GLU A 109 9.64 12.59 -5.63
C GLU A 109 9.09 11.21 -6.02
N LEU A 110 7.97 11.20 -6.74
CA LEU A 110 7.39 10.00 -7.34
C LEU A 110 8.03 9.75 -8.71
N PRO A 111 8.19 8.46 -9.11
CA PRO A 111 8.73 8.14 -10.42
C PRO A 111 7.80 8.62 -11.54
N GLU A 112 8.38 8.95 -12.68
CA GLU A 112 7.65 9.25 -13.90
C GLU A 112 7.48 7.99 -14.74
N LEU A 113 6.31 7.80 -15.33
CA LEU A 113 6.04 6.77 -16.32
C LEU A 113 5.82 7.41 -17.70
N THR A 114 6.51 6.91 -18.70
CA THR A 114 6.31 7.35 -20.08
C THR A 114 5.35 6.40 -20.80
N VAL A 115 4.33 6.97 -21.43
CA VAL A 115 3.37 6.20 -22.25
C VAL A 115 4.05 5.74 -23.55
N LYS A 116 4.07 4.43 -23.81
CA LYS A 116 4.61 3.84 -25.06
C LYS A 116 3.57 3.77 -26.17
N GLU A 117 2.36 3.38 -25.80
CA GLU A 117 1.22 3.28 -26.72
C GLU A 117 0.02 4.02 -26.16
N SER A 118 -0.92 4.39 -27.04
CA SER A 118 -2.07 5.21 -26.63
C SER A 118 -2.97 4.49 -25.65
N VAL A 119 -3.26 5.15 -24.51
CA VAL A 119 -4.06 4.65 -23.41
C VAL A 119 -5.25 5.55 -23.13
N ASN A 120 -6.44 4.97 -23.00
CA ASN A 120 -7.62 5.71 -22.58
C ASN A 120 -7.57 5.98 -21.07
N CYS A 121 -7.84 7.23 -20.71
CA CYS A 121 -7.89 7.67 -19.33
C CYS A 121 -9.02 8.68 -19.12
N ARG A 122 -9.21 9.08 -17.88
CA ARG A 122 -10.08 10.18 -17.50
C ARG A 122 -9.24 11.27 -16.85
N LEU A 123 -9.34 12.48 -17.36
CA LEU A 123 -8.85 13.70 -16.72
C LEU A 123 -10.00 14.51 -16.13
N GLU A 124 -9.72 15.60 -15.44
CA GLU A 124 -10.76 16.50 -14.88
C GLU A 124 -11.80 16.95 -15.91
N GLY A 125 -11.41 17.11 -17.18
CA GLY A 125 -12.28 17.49 -18.29
C GLY A 125 -13.13 16.36 -18.89
N GLY A 126 -12.96 15.12 -18.43
CA GLY A 126 -13.66 13.92 -18.95
C GLY A 126 -12.71 12.90 -19.59
N ASN A 127 -13.31 11.94 -20.33
CA ASN A 127 -12.53 10.89 -20.98
C ASN A 127 -11.64 11.46 -22.10
N THR A 128 -10.42 10.97 -22.14
CA THR A 128 -9.40 11.34 -23.14
C THR A 128 -8.47 10.18 -23.43
N THR A 129 -7.43 10.41 -24.21
CA THR A 129 -6.41 9.40 -24.55
C THR A 129 -5.03 10.03 -24.36
N LEU A 130 -4.22 9.42 -23.52
CA LEU A 130 -2.78 9.65 -23.46
C LEU A 130 -2.14 9.07 -24.73
N LYS A 131 -1.12 9.75 -25.23
CA LYS A 131 -0.40 9.34 -26.44
C LYS A 131 1.01 8.87 -26.11
N ALA A 132 1.60 8.12 -26.99
CA ALA A 132 3.01 7.77 -26.89
C ALA A 132 3.88 9.02 -26.70
N GLY A 133 4.73 8.98 -25.67
CA GLY A 133 5.57 10.08 -25.24
C GLY A 133 4.97 11.01 -24.18
N ASP A 134 3.67 10.88 -23.85
CA ASP A 134 3.09 11.55 -22.69
C ASP A 134 3.70 10.97 -21.41
N VAL A 135 3.84 11.81 -20.38
CA VAL A 135 4.38 11.41 -19.08
C VAL A 135 3.28 11.52 -18.04
N ILE A 136 3.20 10.53 -17.16
CA ILE A 136 2.34 10.54 -15.98
C ILE A 136 3.17 10.33 -14.72
N ILE A 137 2.72 10.91 -13.61
CA ILE A 137 3.33 10.79 -12.29
C ILE A 137 2.33 10.03 -11.42
N PRO A 138 2.60 8.75 -11.08
CA PRO A 138 1.76 7.92 -10.22
C PRO A 138 1.47 8.60 -8.88
N GLN A 139 0.22 8.57 -8.40
CA GLN A 139 -0.16 9.20 -7.14
C GLN A 139 -0.73 8.19 -6.14
N ALA A 140 -1.63 7.33 -6.61
CA ALA A 140 -2.36 6.40 -5.75
C ALA A 140 -2.96 5.24 -6.53
N TYR A 141 -3.40 4.21 -5.79
CA TYR A 141 -4.12 3.06 -6.35
C TYR A 141 -5.23 2.60 -5.42
N SER A 142 -6.39 2.31 -6.00
CA SER A 142 -7.55 1.71 -5.32
C SER A 142 -7.72 0.26 -5.81
N PRO A 143 -7.38 -0.75 -4.99
CA PRO A 143 -7.56 -2.16 -5.38
C PRO A 143 -9.01 -2.59 -5.48
N ASP A 144 -9.95 -1.90 -4.82
CA ASP A 144 -11.37 -2.28 -4.80
C ASP A 144 -12.05 -2.14 -6.16
N ASP A 145 -11.64 -1.14 -6.93
CA ASP A 145 -12.20 -0.84 -8.25
C ASP A 145 -11.14 -0.79 -9.37
N GLY A 146 -9.88 -1.08 -9.04
CA GLY A 146 -8.77 -1.07 -9.99
C GLY A 146 -8.38 0.32 -10.49
N THR A 147 -8.74 1.38 -9.77
CA THR A 147 -8.45 2.75 -10.21
C THR A 147 -7.02 3.14 -9.86
N PHE A 148 -6.24 3.45 -10.87
CA PHE A 148 -4.91 4.03 -10.76
C PHE A 148 -4.98 5.54 -10.97
N TYR A 149 -4.54 6.32 -10.00
CA TYR A 149 -4.53 7.77 -10.01
C TYR A 149 -3.14 8.29 -10.37
N PHE A 150 -3.11 9.34 -11.18
CA PHE A 150 -1.87 9.98 -11.62
C PHE A 150 -2.07 11.48 -11.79
N GLU A 151 -0.96 12.20 -11.93
CA GLU A 151 -0.93 13.58 -12.40
C GLU A 151 -0.11 13.68 -13.69
N LEU A 152 -0.46 14.63 -14.53
CA LEU A 152 0.38 15.06 -15.64
C LEU A 152 1.45 16.04 -15.10
N PRO A 153 2.55 16.29 -15.84
CA PRO A 153 3.60 17.24 -15.41
C PRO A 153 3.11 18.69 -15.18
N ASP A 154 1.94 19.04 -15.67
CA ASP A 154 1.31 20.34 -15.44
C ASP A 154 0.38 20.38 -14.21
N GLY A 155 0.31 19.27 -13.45
CA GLY A 155 -0.54 19.12 -12.26
C GLY A 155 -1.98 18.71 -12.56
N THR A 156 -2.31 18.41 -13.83
CA THR A 156 -3.66 17.92 -14.16
C THR A 156 -3.86 16.51 -13.66
N ALA A 157 -4.82 16.32 -12.74
CA ALA A 157 -5.15 15.01 -12.18
C ALA A 157 -5.89 14.11 -13.19
N GLY A 158 -5.58 12.84 -13.15
CA GLY A 158 -6.19 11.83 -13.99
C GLY A 158 -6.30 10.47 -13.33
N ASN A 159 -7.04 9.58 -13.97
CA ASN A 159 -7.10 8.18 -13.57
C ASN A 159 -7.32 7.26 -14.79
N LEU A 160 -6.96 6.01 -14.61
CA LEU A 160 -7.23 4.92 -15.55
C LEU A 160 -7.60 3.66 -14.75
N LEU A 161 -8.23 2.71 -15.42
CA LEU A 161 -8.60 1.44 -14.81
C LEU A 161 -7.55 0.39 -15.18
N VAL A 162 -7.02 -0.27 -14.16
CA VAL A 162 -6.09 -1.40 -14.28
C VAL A 162 -6.80 -2.67 -13.82
N ASP A 163 -6.87 -3.65 -14.68
CA ASP A 163 -7.35 -4.98 -14.32
C ASP A 163 -6.16 -5.80 -13.81
N LEU A 164 -6.06 -5.98 -12.49
CA LEU A 164 -5.06 -6.85 -11.89
C LEU A 164 -5.59 -8.28 -11.87
N SER A 165 -4.85 -9.17 -12.52
CA SER A 165 -5.10 -10.61 -12.40
C SER A 165 -4.01 -11.23 -11.51
N PRO A 166 -4.38 -12.04 -10.49
CA PRO A 166 -3.38 -12.79 -9.74
C PRO A 166 -2.70 -13.76 -10.70
N ASP A 167 -1.39 -13.62 -10.87
CA ASP A 167 -0.60 -14.60 -11.62
C ASP A 167 -0.40 -15.83 -10.75
N GLY A 168 -1.02 -16.93 -11.17
CA GLY A 168 -1.40 -18.09 -10.40
C GLY A 168 -0.26 -19.01 -9.95
N SER A 169 0.77 -18.55 -9.28
CA SER A 169 1.71 -19.41 -8.55
C SER A 169 1.47 -19.33 -7.04
N GLU A 170 1.11 -20.46 -6.42
CA GLU A 170 1.00 -20.58 -4.98
C GLU A 170 2.31 -20.11 -4.30
N GLY A 171 2.25 -18.99 -3.57
CA GLY A 171 3.32 -18.51 -2.70
C GLY A 171 3.95 -17.16 -2.99
N GLN A 172 3.77 -16.58 -4.16
CA GLN A 172 4.05 -15.17 -4.46
C GLN A 172 2.91 -14.65 -5.33
N MET A 173 2.09 -13.75 -4.78
CA MET A 173 1.13 -13.02 -5.59
C MET A 173 1.90 -11.97 -6.41
N THR A 174 2.33 -12.34 -7.60
CA THR A 174 2.68 -11.37 -8.63
C THR A 174 1.39 -11.01 -9.35
N TYR A 175 1.10 -9.73 -9.43
CA TYR A 175 -0.04 -9.25 -10.21
C TYR A 175 0.49 -8.83 -11.58
N SER A 176 -0.15 -9.29 -12.65
CA SER A 176 0.02 -8.68 -13.97
C SER A 176 -1.14 -7.74 -14.22
N GLY A 177 -0.84 -6.47 -14.47
CA GLY A 177 -1.83 -5.46 -14.80
C GLY A 177 -2.13 -5.43 -16.29
N THR A 178 -3.41 -5.30 -16.64
CA THR A 178 -3.81 -4.97 -18.02
C THR A 178 -4.69 -3.72 -18.02
N ILE A 179 -4.58 -2.93 -19.07
CA ILE A 179 -5.42 -1.76 -19.30
C ILE A 179 -6.14 -1.96 -20.62
N GLY A 180 -7.46 -2.18 -20.54
CA GLY A 180 -8.24 -2.51 -21.72
C GLY A 180 -7.81 -3.82 -22.41
N GLY A 181 -7.23 -4.75 -21.65
CA GLY A 181 -6.75 -6.05 -22.12
C GLY A 181 -5.34 -6.04 -22.73
N VAL A 182 -4.61 -4.92 -22.64
CA VAL A 182 -3.18 -4.81 -23.05
C VAL A 182 -2.31 -4.83 -21.82
N ASP A 183 -1.21 -5.59 -21.85
CA ASP A 183 -0.25 -5.68 -20.72
C ASP A 183 0.33 -4.30 -20.39
N GLU A 184 0.42 -3.98 -19.11
CA GLU A 184 0.94 -2.70 -18.62
C GLU A 184 2.37 -2.41 -19.10
N ASN A 185 3.22 -3.45 -19.21
CA ASN A 185 4.59 -3.32 -19.68
C ASN A 185 4.69 -2.98 -21.18
N GLU A 186 3.63 -3.21 -21.96
CA GLU A 186 3.55 -2.78 -23.35
C GLU A 186 3.16 -1.29 -23.44
N LEU A 187 2.46 -0.78 -22.43
CA LEU A 187 1.88 0.56 -22.41
C LEU A 187 2.78 1.61 -21.76
N PHE A 188 3.61 1.23 -20.78
CA PHE A 188 4.43 2.15 -19.99
C PHE A 188 5.89 1.72 -19.89
N GLU A 189 6.80 2.70 -19.63
CA GLU A 189 8.20 2.53 -19.28
C GLU A 189 8.65 3.56 -18.25
#